data_ff44e2d3dce8943cdb600392dae62fe3
#
_entry.id   ff44e2d3dce8943cdb600392dae62fe3
#
_cell.length_a   1.000
_cell.length_b   1.000
_cell.length_c   1.000
_cell.angle_alpha   90.00
_cell.angle_beta   90.00
_cell.angle_gamma   90.00
#
_symmetry.space_group_name_H-M   'P 1'
#
loop_
_entity.id
_entity.type
_entity.pdbx_description
1 polymer ?
#
loop_
_entity_poly.entity_id
_entity_poly.type
_entity_poly.pdbx_seq_one_letter_code
_entity_poly.pdbx_strand_id
1 'polypeptide(L)'
;MPYLLPAEIITKVVTMHVFVYGSLKRGHGNHRCLEGAEFVGPGILDNAKMLNLGAFPGLVPAPPGAYYPVFGEVYKITPEILARLDRLEGHPDFYCRSMEDIWQTMEQNCPVWTAWVYFLSKDSAEHYSKLCDEIPSGQWK
;
A
#
# COMPACT_ATOMS: atom_id res chain seq x y z
N MET A 1 -7.30 11.56 39.38
CA MET A 1 -7.65 11.32 37.99
C MET A 1 -6.46 10.75 37.20
N PRO A 2 -6.66 9.61 36.64
CA PRO A 2 -5.58 9.07 35.86
C PRO A 2 -5.46 9.80 34.54
N TYR A 3 -4.30 10.32 34.27
CA TYR A 3 -3.94 10.86 32.98
C TYR A 3 -3.13 9.82 32.24
N LEU A 4 -3.38 9.69 30.94
CA LEU A 4 -2.45 8.92 30.10
C LEU A 4 -1.14 9.67 30.05
N LEU A 5 -0.04 8.93 30.24
CA LEU A 5 1.28 9.51 30.08
C LEU A 5 1.52 9.83 28.62
N PRO A 6 2.32 10.87 28.30
CA PRO A 6 2.62 11.19 26.90
C PRO A 6 3.13 10.01 26.08
N ALA A 7 3.92 9.13 26.68
CA ALA A 7 4.42 7.93 26.01
C ALA A 7 3.29 6.96 25.63
N GLU A 8 2.27 6.84 26.45
CA GLU A 8 1.12 5.98 26.15
C GLU A 8 0.29 6.54 25.01
N ILE A 9 0.10 7.85 24.99
CA ILE A 9 -0.61 8.53 23.89
C ILE A 9 0.16 8.35 22.59
N ILE A 10 1.47 8.57 22.61
CA ILE A 10 2.32 8.42 21.43
C ILE A 10 2.27 7.00 20.89
N THR A 11 2.32 5.99 21.77
CA THR A 11 2.26 4.58 21.36
C THR A 11 0.94 4.28 20.63
N LYS A 12 -0.17 4.85 21.09
CA LYS A 12 -1.46 4.62 20.45
C LYS A 12 -1.57 5.25 19.07
N VAL A 13 -0.95 6.41 18.85
CA VAL A 13 -1.07 7.13 17.58
C VAL A 13 -0.02 6.75 16.56
N VAL A 14 1.05 6.03 16.93
CA VAL A 14 2.10 5.65 15.98
C VAL A 14 1.89 4.27 15.36
N THR A 15 0.87 3.51 15.80
CA THR A 15 0.57 2.21 15.18
C THR A 15 -0.13 2.43 13.86
N MET A 16 0.49 1.97 12.78
CA MET A 16 -0.05 2.12 11.44
C MET A 16 0.36 0.94 10.57
N HIS A 17 -0.34 0.78 9.46
CA HIS A 17 -0.09 -0.32 8.52
C HIS A 17 0.19 0.23 7.13
N VAL A 18 0.92 -0.54 6.35
CA VAL A 18 1.12 -0.30 4.93
C VAL A 18 0.79 -1.58 4.17
N PHE A 19 0.13 -1.42 3.03
CA PHE A 19 -0.14 -2.50 2.09
C PHE A 19 0.83 -2.37 0.94
N VAL A 20 1.63 -3.40 0.69
CA VAL A 20 2.62 -3.41 -0.37
C VAL A 20 2.26 -4.48 -1.40
N TYR A 21 2.37 -4.13 -2.68
CA TYR A 21 1.90 -4.97 -3.77
C TYR A 21 2.96 -5.22 -4.85
N GLY A 22 4.14 -4.62 -4.72
CA GLY A 22 5.18 -4.67 -5.75
C GLY A 22 6.56 -5.00 -5.20
N SER A 23 7.55 -4.16 -5.50
CA SER A 23 8.95 -4.40 -5.18
C SER A 23 9.26 -4.40 -3.67
N LEU A 24 8.33 -3.95 -2.84
CA LEU A 24 8.46 -3.99 -1.39
C LEU A 24 8.06 -5.35 -0.78
N LYS A 25 7.38 -6.21 -1.55
CA LYS A 25 6.98 -7.53 -1.04
C LYS A 25 8.20 -8.40 -0.76
N ARG A 26 7.99 -9.42 0.11
CA ARG A 26 9.03 -10.40 0.41
C ARG A 26 9.54 -11.05 -0.87
N GLY A 27 10.87 -11.19 -0.97
CA GLY A 27 11.52 -11.76 -2.15
C GLY A 27 11.81 -10.76 -3.26
N HIS A 28 11.40 -9.50 -3.11
CA HIS A 28 11.64 -8.46 -4.09
C HIS A 28 12.75 -7.50 -3.64
N GLY A 29 13.32 -6.78 -4.60
CA GLY A 29 14.54 -6.01 -4.37
C GLY A 29 14.45 -4.90 -3.32
N ASN A 30 13.27 -4.29 -3.16
CA ASN A 30 13.10 -3.19 -2.21
C ASN A 30 12.54 -3.62 -0.86
N HIS A 31 12.37 -4.91 -0.65
CA HIS A 31 11.83 -5.42 0.63
C HIS A 31 12.64 -4.95 1.84
N ARG A 32 13.96 -4.76 1.68
CA ARG A 32 14.83 -4.26 2.75
C ARG A 32 14.38 -2.91 3.30
N CYS A 33 13.62 -2.13 2.52
CA CYS A 33 13.11 -0.84 2.99
C CYS A 33 12.04 -0.98 4.07
N LEU A 34 11.53 -2.21 4.26
CA LEU A 34 10.60 -2.55 5.34
C LEU A 34 11.31 -3.11 6.57
N GLU A 35 12.63 -3.02 6.65
CA GLU A 35 13.37 -3.47 7.83
C GLU A 35 12.83 -2.81 9.09
N GLY A 36 12.54 -3.62 10.09
CA GLY A 36 11.90 -3.17 11.33
C GLY A 36 10.39 -3.25 11.33
N ALA A 37 9.76 -3.50 10.17
CA ALA A 37 8.32 -3.68 10.08
C ALA A 37 7.93 -5.11 10.46
N GLU A 38 6.70 -5.26 10.93
CA GLU A 38 6.15 -6.57 11.27
C GLU A 38 5.16 -7.01 10.20
N PHE A 39 5.40 -8.18 9.61
CA PHE A 39 4.44 -8.78 8.68
C PHE A 39 3.20 -9.23 9.46
N VAL A 40 2.02 -8.76 9.07
CA VAL A 40 0.78 -9.12 9.76
C VAL A 40 -0.14 -10.00 8.93
N GLY A 41 0.06 -10.10 7.63
CA GLY A 41 -0.71 -11.03 6.81
C GLY A 41 -0.77 -10.65 5.35
N PRO A 42 -1.28 -11.56 4.50
CA PRO A 42 -1.61 -11.22 3.13
C PRO A 42 -2.80 -10.28 3.10
N GLY A 43 -2.91 -9.45 2.08
CA GLY A 43 -3.99 -8.49 1.96
C GLY A 43 -4.51 -8.37 0.55
N ILE A 44 -5.73 -7.89 0.43
CA ILE A 44 -6.40 -7.63 -0.85
C ILE A 44 -6.95 -6.21 -0.81
N LEU A 45 -6.51 -5.42 -1.78
CA LEU A 45 -7.08 -4.10 -2.03
C LEU A 45 -8.11 -4.24 -3.15
N ASP A 46 -9.31 -3.79 -2.87
CA ASP A 46 -10.40 -3.77 -3.84
C ASP A 46 -10.37 -2.46 -4.63
N ASN A 47 -10.93 -2.47 -5.85
CA ASN A 47 -11.13 -1.25 -6.65
C ASN A 47 -9.87 -0.51 -7.09
N ALA A 48 -8.80 -1.21 -7.41
CA ALA A 48 -7.62 -0.58 -8.03
C ALA A 48 -7.17 -1.39 -9.22
N LYS A 49 -6.62 -0.72 -10.22
CA LYS A 49 -6.01 -1.37 -11.38
C LYS A 49 -4.50 -1.33 -11.24
N MET A 50 -3.85 -2.43 -11.53
CA MET A 50 -2.40 -2.51 -11.53
C MET A 50 -1.86 -2.32 -12.95
N LEU A 51 -0.92 -1.40 -13.09
CA LEU A 51 -0.22 -1.14 -14.35
C LEU A 51 1.21 -1.65 -14.27
N ASN A 52 1.70 -2.16 -15.39
CA ASN A 52 3.09 -2.62 -15.50
C ASN A 52 3.97 -1.47 -16.00
N LEU A 53 4.74 -0.87 -15.10
CA LEU A 53 5.68 0.20 -15.45
C LEU A 53 7.05 -0.33 -15.89
N GLY A 54 7.20 -1.65 -16.01
CA GLY A 54 8.44 -2.30 -16.41
C GLY A 54 9.14 -2.93 -15.22
N ALA A 55 9.93 -2.16 -14.50
CA ALA A 55 10.69 -2.67 -13.34
C ALA A 55 9.83 -2.79 -12.07
N PHE A 56 8.67 -2.15 -12.04
CA PHE A 56 7.78 -2.14 -10.89
C PHE A 56 6.35 -1.81 -11.33
N PRO A 57 5.35 -2.11 -10.49
CA PRO A 57 3.96 -1.79 -10.81
C PRO A 57 3.56 -0.42 -10.26
N GLY A 58 2.44 0.08 -10.77
CA GLY A 58 1.75 1.21 -10.19
C GLY A 58 0.26 0.94 -10.12
N LEU A 59 -0.42 1.57 -9.19
CA LEU A 59 -1.87 1.46 -9.05
C LEU A 59 -2.56 2.75 -9.46
N VAL A 60 -3.69 2.58 -10.12
CA VAL A 60 -4.64 3.68 -10.39
C VAL A 60 -6.00 3.26 -9.86
N PRO A 61 -6.87 4.22 -9.49
CA PRO A 61 -8.22 3.87 -9.05
C PRO A 61 -9.00 3.17 -10.17
N ALA A 62 -9.78 2.16 -9.81
CA ALA A 62 -10.68 1.50 -10.75
C ALA A 62 -11.95 2.33 -10.93
N PRO A 63 -12.67 2.16 -12.08
CA PRO A 63 -13.95 2.84 -12.25
C PRO A 63 -14.95 2.45 -11.18
N PRO A 64 -15.88 3.36 -10.81
CA PRO A 64 -16.92 3.04 -9.83
C PRO A 64 -17.72 1.80 -10.24
N GLY A 65 -17.98 0.92 -9.28
CA GLY A 65 -18.73 -0.32 -9.51
C GLY A 65 -17.93 -1.45 -10.12
N ALA A 66 -16.70 -1.22 -10.54
CA ALA A 66 -15.83 -2.27 -11.05
C ALA A 66 -15.15 -2.98 -9.90
N TYR A 67 -14.85 -4.27 -10.08
CA TYR A 67 -14.13 -5.06 -9.10
C TYR A 67 -12.77 -5.47 -9.67
N TYR A 68 -11.73 -4.89 -9.10
CA TYR A 68 -10.34 -5.16 -9.52
C TYR A 68 -9.52 -5.41 -8.26
N PRO A 69 -9.40 -6.67 -7.83
CA PRO A 69 -8.60 -6.97 -6.64
C PRO A 69 -7.10 -6.90 -6.93
N VAL A 70 -6.37 -6.32 -5.98
CA VAL A 70 -4.91 -6.30 -5.99
C VAL A 70 -4.43 -7.08 -4.78
N PHE A 71 -3.51 -8.01 -5.00
CA PHE A 71 -3.01 -8.90 -3.96
C PHE A 71 -1.65 -8.43 -3.46
N GLY A 72 -1.48 -8.41 -2.17
CA GLY A 72 -0.24 -7.94 -1.56
C GLY A 72 -0.06 -8.41 -0.13
N GLU A 73 0.76 -7.66 0.60
CA GLU A 73 1.16 -7.98 1.97
C GLU A 73 0.95 -6.76 2.85
N VAL A 74 0.52 -6.99 4.09
CA VAL A 74 0.31 -5.94 5.07
C VAL A 74 1.38 -6.00 6.14
N TYR A 75 1.98 -4.86 6.45
CA TYR A 75 3.01 -4.70 7.48
C TYR A 75 2.60 -3.62 8.46
N LYS A 76 2.88 -3.90 9.74
CA LYS A 76 2.79 -2.88 10.79
C LYS A 76 4.08 -2.09 10.77
N ILE A 77 3.99 -0.77 10.69
CA ILE A 77 5.13 0.11 10.52
C ILE A 77 5.14 1.24 11.55
N THR A 78 6.29 1.91 11.63
CA THR A 78 6.48 3.09 12.45
C THR A 78 6.53 4.34 11.57
N PRO A 79 6.42 5.55 12.16
CA PRO A 79 6.58 6.78 11.39
C PRO A 79 7.93 6.88 10.66
N GLU A 80 9.00 6.33 11.25
CA GLU A 80 10.32 6.32 10.62
C GLU A 80 10.34 5.45 9.37
N ILE A 81 9.69 4.29 9.43
CA ILE A 81 9.57 3.40 8.28
C ILE A 81 8.73 4.07 7.19
N LEU A 82 7.62 4.70 7.57
CA LEU A 82 6.77 5.41 6.60
C LEU A 82 7.56 6.51 5.89
N ALA A 83 8.36 7.29 6.62
CA ALA A 83 9.20 8.32 6.02
C ALA A 83 10.20 7.74 5.03
N ARG A 84 10.77 6.57 5.35
CA ARG A 84 11.70 5.86 4.46
C ARG A 84 10.99 5.40 3.18
N LEU A 85 9.76 4.88 3.31
CA LEU A 85 8.96 4.48 2.16
C LEU A 85 8.56 5.67 1.31
N ASP A 86 8.18 6.79 1.93
CA ASP A 86 7.84 8.02 1.20
C ASP A 86 8.99 8.48 0.32
N ARG A 87 10.21 8.39 0.80
CA ARG A 87 11.40 8.76 0.01
C ARG A 87 11.60 7.80 -1.15
N LEU A 88 11.48 6.49 -0.90
CA LEU A 88 11.63 5.48 -1.94
C LEU A 88 10.59 5.67 -3.04
N GLU A 89 9.35 5.93 -2.66
CA GLU A 89 8.23 6.02 -3.59
C GLU A 89 8.11 7.38 -4.27
N GLY A 90 8.91 8.36 -3.87
CA GLY A 90 8.82 9.72 -4.41
C GLY A 90 7.50 10.39 -4.07
N HIS A 91 6.99 10.15 -2.86
CA HIS A 91 5.75 10.74 -2.38
C HIS A 91 5.92 12.23 -2.12
N PRO A 92 5.01 13.09 -2.57
CA PRO A 92 3.74 12.78 -3.26
C PRO A 92 3.81 12.90 -4.79
N ASP A 93 4.99 13.12 -5.37
CA ASP A 93 5.12 13.52 -6.78
C ASP A 93 5.00 12.37 -7.76
N PHE A 94 5.63 11.23 -7.50
CA PHE A 94 5.52 10.05 -8.36
C PHE A 94 4.41 9.12 -7.89
N TYR A 95 4.53 8.60 -6.67
CA TYR A 95 3.44 7.93 -5.97
C TYR A 95 2.88 8.86 -4.92
N CYS A 96 1.59 8.71 -4.63
CA CYS A 96 0.92 9.43 -3.56
C CYS A 96 0.13 8.43 -2.73
N ARG A 97 0.40 8.38 -1.43
CA ARG A 97 -0.28 7.40 -0.58
C ARG A 97 -1.62 7.90 -0.07
N SER A 98 -2.55 6.97 0.04
CA SER A 98 -3.85 7.20 0.65
C SER A 98 -4.18 6.06 1.61
N MET A 99 -5.08 6.32 2.56
CA MET A 99 -5.53 5.32 3.51
C MET A 99 -6.67 4.53 2.88
N GLU A 100 -6.51 3.20 2.84
CA GLU A 100 -7.46 2.32 2.19
C GLU A 100 -7.84 1.15 3.09
N ASP A 101 -9.03 0.61 2.86
CA ASP A 101 -9.48 -0.62 3.52
C ASP A 101 -8.84 -1.82 2.85
N ILE A 102 -8.35 -2.76 3.64
CA ILE A 102 -7.67 -3.97 3.16
C ILE A 102 -8.37 -5.19 3.72
N TRP A 103 -8.73 -6.12 2.84
CA TRP A 103 -9.32 -7.41 3.17
C TRP A 103 -8.23 -8.46 3.29
N GLN A 104 -8.48 -9.50 4.08
CA GLN A 104 -7.56 -10.62 4.19
C GLN A 104 -7.93 -11.72 3.21
N THR A 105 -9.23 -11.96 3.01
CA THR A 105 -9.74 -12.91 2.04
C THR A 105 -10.89 -12.28 1.26
N MET A 106 -11.23 -12.87 0.11
CA MET A 106 -12.31 -12.38 -0.73
C MET A 106 -13.70 -12.70 -0.20
N GLU A 107 -13.80 -13.65 0.74
CA GLU A 107 -15.09 -14.06 1.33
C GLU A 107 -15.50 -13.22 2.54
N GLN A 108 -14.64 -12.35 3.03
CA GLN A 108 -14.94 -11.53 4.21
C GLN A 108 -15.94 -10.43 3.88
N ASN A 109 -16.79 -10.12 4.87
CA ASN A 109 -17.81 -9.07 4.73
C ASN A 109 -17.30 -7.68 5.10
N CYS A 110 -16.14 -7.59 5.75
CA CYS A 110 -15.56 -6.33 6.17
C CYS A 110 -14.05 -6.37 6.07
N PRO A 111 -13.39 -5.21 5.93
CA PRO A 111 -11.93 -5.17 5.90
C PRO A 111 -11.34 -5.53 7.27
N VAL A 112 -10.12 -6.06 7.25
CA VAL A 112 -9.37 -6.41 8.46
C VAL A 112 -8.49 -5.25 8.91
N TRP A 113 -7.92 -4.50 7.95
CA TRP A 113 -7.02 -3.39 8.24
C TRP A 113 -7.41 -2.15 7.47
N THR A 114 -7.02 -0.99 8.00
CA THR A 114 -6.84 0.24 7.22
C THR A 114 -5.33 0.44 7.07
N ALA A 115 -4.88 0.69 5.86
CA ALA A 115 -3.45 0.77 5.59
C ALA A 115 -3.14 1.85 4.55
N TRP A 116 -1.92 2.38 4.61
CA TRP A 116 -1.40 3.25 3.57
C TRP A 116 -1.15 2.43 2.31
N VAL A 117 -1.57 2.96 1.18
CA VAL A 117 -1.33 2.36 -0.14
C VAL A 117 -0.77 3.44 -1.06
N TYR A 118 0.31 3.12 -1.75
CA TYR A 118 0.92 4.05 -2.71
C TYR A 118 0.28 3.87 -4.09
N PHE A 119 -0.48 4.87 -4.51
CA PHE A 119 -1.02 4.97 -5.86
C PHE A 119 -0.11 5.86 -6.70
N LEU A 120 -0.15 5.71 -8.01
CA LEU A 120 0.46 6.70 -8.88
C LEU A 120 -0.18 8.06 -8.60
N SER A 121 0.64 9.12 -8.58
CA SER A 121 0.13 10.48 -8.46
C SER A 121 -0.78 10.77 -9.65
N LYS A 122 -1.58 11.82 -9.57
CA LYS A 122 -2.48 12.19 -10.66
C LYS A 122 -1.72 12.34 -11.98
N ASP A 123 -0.60 13.05 -11.98
CA ASP A 123 0.21 13.27 -13.17
C ASP A 123 0.84 11.98 -13.67
N SER A 124 1.38 11.15 -12.79
CA SER A 124 1.93 9.86 -13.15
C SER A 124 0.85 8.93 -13.71
N ALA A 125 -0.33 8.92 -13.10
CA ALA A 125 -1.44 8.10 -13.56
C ALA A 125 -1.88 8.50 -14.98
N GLU A 126 -1.99 9.78 -15.27
CA GLU A 126 -2.32 10.26 -16.62
C GLU A 126 -1.28 9.83 -17.64
N HIS A 127 0.00 9.95 -17.29
CA HIS A 127 1.09 9.60 -18.19
C HIS A 127 1.15 8.09 -18.47
N TYR A 128 1.19 7.28 -17.41
CA TYR A 128 1.42 5.85 -17.55
C TYR A 128 0.18 5.05 -17.95
N SER A 129 -1.04 5.54 -17.66
CA SER A 129 -2.26 4.84 -18.09
C SER A 129 -2.38 4.74 -19.60
N LYS A 130 -1.75 5.66 -20.33
CA LYS A 130 -1.74 5.65 -21.80
C LYS A 130 -0.65 4.78 -22.38
N LEU A 131 0.42 4.52 -21.64
CA LEU A 131 1.63 3.89 -22.15
C LEU A 131 1.85 2.46 -21.65
N CYS A 132 1.22 2.09 -20.52
CA CYS A 132 1.49 0.83 -19.84
C CYS A 132 0.29 -0.08 -19.85
N ASP A 133 0.57 -1.39 -19.96
CA ASP A 133 -0.48 -2.40 -19.92
C ASP A 133 -0.95 -2.63 -18.50
N GLU A 134 -2.22 -3.02 -18.38
CA GLU A 134 -2.76 -3.48 -17.09
C GLU A 134 -2.23 -4.87 -16.77
N ILE A 135 -2.18 -5.17 -15.47
CA ILE A 135 -1.93 -6.52 -14.96
C ILE A 135 -3.24 -7.00 -14.39
N PRO A 136 -4.09 -7.71 -15.19
CA PRO A 136 -5.45 -8.06 -14.74
C PRO A 136 -5.49 -8.99 -13.55
N SER A 137 -4.43 -9.79 -13.33
CA SER A 137 -4.36 -10.69 -12.17
C SER A 137 -4.28 -9.96 -10.84
N GLY A 138 -3.86 -8.69 -10.85
CA GLY A 138 -3.64 -7.93 -9.62
C GLY A 138 -2.45 -8.41 -8.80
N GLN A 139 -1.56 -9.19 -9.42
CA GLN A 139 -0.38 -9.76 -8.75
C GLN A 139 0.89 -9.37 -9.49
N TRP A 140 1.81 -8.76 -8.76
CA TRP A 140 3.16 -8.51 -9.25
C TRP A 140 4.06 -9.67 -8.86
N LYS A 141 4.72 -10.25 -9.84
CA LYS A 141 5.59 -11.44 -9.62
C LYS A 141 7.06 -11.11 -9.71
#